data_4b1f1996addd249b746bce0c7d3bcdc0
#
_entry.id   4b1f1996addd249b746bce0c7d3bcdc0
#
_cell.length_a   1.000
_cell.length_b   1.000
_cell.length_c   1.000
_cell.angle_alpha   90.00
_cell.angle_beta   90.00
_cell.angle_gamma   90.00
#
_symmetry.space_group_name_H-M   'P 1'
#
loop_
_entity.id
_entity.type
_entity.pdbx_description
1 polymer ?
#
loop_
_entity_poly.entity_id
_entity_poly.type
_entity_poly.pdbx_seq_one_letter_code
_entity_poly.pdbx_strand_id
1 'polypeptide(L)'
;YGVEESDQTHFEQYAENWLKRQQPFFKATTYAGYKRNLDIVYPLIGGIPLAKLLPMTLEEMCEELRKRPGRGGKCIKETTVQKYLETVSSVLEDAKKNDIIPFNPAHRVRKKHFEKEVQHVPQKYEMRKLMQAIRDEPILYRAYYTLAITTGLRRGELCALRWRDVTSVCELTVRRSRSCASGKIVESDTKSHRERIVTIPMGIWELLMELRQQQVLHSGVPDREQPIFTDPDGHVPHPDSFTRHLRKLYK
;
A
#
# COMPACT_ATOMS: atom_id res chain seq x y z
N TYR A 1 -39.04 -5.91 9.52
CA TYR A 1 -38.16 -5.11 10.42
C TYR A 1 -37.02 -4.38 9.64
N GLY A 2 -36.39 -5.01 8.66
CA GLY A 2 -35.22 -4.40 7.93
C GLY A 2 -35.57 -3.27 6.95
N VAL A 3 -36.78 -3.24 6.40
CA VAL A 3 -37.17 -2.26 5.36
C VAL A 3 -37.40 -0.87 5.96
N GLU A 4 -37.99 -0.75 7.13
CA GLU A 4 -38.20 0.53 7.82
C GLU A 4 -36.86 1.15 8.30
N GLU A 5 -35.93 0.30 8.72
CA GLU A 5 -34.59 0.75 9.18
C GLU A 5 -33.74 1.24 8.00
N SER A 6 -33.87 0.65 6.80
CA SER A 6 -33.15 1.06 5.59
C SER A 6 -33.65 2.41 5.03
N ASP A 7 -34.92 2.77 5.23
CA ASP A 7 -35.49 4.06 4.80
C ASP A 7 -35.03 5.23 5.67
N GLN A 8 -34.64 4.98 6.92
CA GLN A 8 -34.16 5.99 7.85
C GLN A 8 -32.64 6.10 7.92
N THR A 9 -31.92 5.02 7.59
CA THR A 9 -30.45 4.97 7.73
C THR A 9 -29.77 5.45 6.44
N HIS A 10 -29.06 6.58 6.53
CA HIS A 10 -28.27 7.10 5.41
C HIS A 10 -26.96 6.31 5.22
N PHE A 11 -26.47 6.29 3.97
CA PHE A 11 -25.27 5.53 3.61
C PHE A 11 -24.06 5.92 4.46
N GLU A 12 -23.79 7.21 4.70
CA GLU A 12 -22.66 7.70 5.49
C GLU A 12 -22.71 7.15 6.92
N GLN A 13 -23.86 7.29 7.59
CA GLN A 13 -24.06 6.80 8.95
C GLN A 13 -23.81 5.30 9.06
N TYR A 14 -24.34 4.54 8.12
CA TYR A 14 -24.14 3.08 8.09
C TYR A 14 -22.67 2.74 7.84
N ALA A 15 -22.04 3.38 6.86
CA ALA A 15 -20.66 3.15 6.48
C ALA A 15 -19.68 3.48 7.62
N GLU A 16 -19.92 4.56 8.38
CA GLU A 16 -19.11 4.90 9.56
C GLU A 16 -19.24 3.80 10.65
N ASN A 17 -20.46 3.37 10.93
CA ASN A 17 -20.69 2.33 11.91
C ASN A 17 -20.07 0.99 11.46
N TRP A 18 -20.21 0.65 10.17
CA TRP A 18 -19.55 -0.51 9.58
C TRP A 18 -18.03 -0.41 9.75
N LEU A 19 -17.42 0.73 9.40
CA LEU A 19 -15.99 0.92 9.49
C LEU A 19 -15.47 0.79 10.92
N LYS A 20 -16.22 1.30 11.91
CA LYS A 20 -15.91 1.12 13.34
C LYS A 20 -15.95 -0.36 13.76
N ARG A 21 -16.99 -1.09 13.33
CA ARG A 21 -17.12 -2.54 13.62
C ARG A 21 -16.01 -3.37 12.98
N GLN A 22 -15.55 -2.97 11.78
CA GLN A 22 -14.50 -3.67 11.04
C GLN A 22 -13.08 -3.33 11.51
N GLN A 23 -12.90 -2.28 12.29
CA GLN A 23 -11.58 -1.81 12.75
C GLN A 23 -10.72 -2.92 13.40
N PRO A 24 -11.23 -3.78 14.29
CA PRO A 24 -10.43 -4.84 14.93
C PRO A 24 -9.96 -5.92 13.94
N PHE A 25 -10.64 -6.08 12.81
CA PHE A 25 -10.38 -7.13 11.81
C PHE A 25 -9.51 -6.64 10.65
N PHE A 26 -9.38 -5.33 10.47
CA PHE A 26 -8.60 -4.75 9.38
C PHE A 26 -7.18 -4.41 9.81
N LYS A 27 -6.22 -4.68 8.91
CA LYS A 27 -4.90 -4.05 9.02
C LYS A 27 -5.05 -2.53 8.97
N ALA A 28 -4.22 -1.79 9.71
CA ALA A 28 -4.25 -0.32 9.77
C ALA A 28 -4.26 0.35 8.38
N THR A 29 -3.50 -0.20 7.43
CA THR A 29 -3.46 0.30 6.04
C THR A 29 -4.76 0.05 5.29
N THR A 30 -5.43 -1.07 5.53
CA THR A 30 -6.74 -1.40 4.94
C THR A 30 -7.80 -0.45 5.50
N TYR A 31 -7.86 -0.29 6.81
CA TYR A 31 -8.76 0.66 7.47
C TYR A 31 -8.59 2.09 6.94
N ALA A 32 -7.34 2.58 6.89
CA ALA A 32 -7.03 3.90 6.36
C ALA A 32 -7.41 4.04 4.89
N GLY A 33 -7.30 2.96 4.11
CA GLY A 33 -7.73 2.92 2.71
C GLY A 33 -9.24 3.04 2.55
N TYR A 34 -10.01 2.27 3.30
CA TYR A 34 -11.48 2.35 3.33
C TYR A 34 -11.95 3.73 3.76
N LYS A 35 -11.44 4.24 4.89
CA LYS A 35 -11.78 5.57 5.39
C LYS A 35 -11.58 6.65 4.32
N ARG A 36 -10.38 6.72 3.74
CA ARG A 36 -10.07 7.70 2.69
C ARG A 36 -10.98 7.58 1.47
N ASN A 37 -11.33 6.35 1.06
CA ASN A 37 -12.22 6.15 -0.08
C ASN A 37 -13.64 6.58 0.25
N LEU A 38 -14.14 6.30 1.45
CA LEU A 38 -15.45 6.73 1.92
C LEU A 38 -15.56 8.24 2.03
N ASP A 39 -14.52 8.92 2.57
CA ASP A 39 -14.46 10.39 2.66
C ASP A 39 -14.64 11.06 1.27
N ILE A 40 -14.20 10.40 0.19
CA ILE A 40 -14.37 10.90 -1.19
C ILE A 40 -15.78 10.63 -1.72
N VAL A 41 -16.42 9.57 -1.29
CA VAL A 41 -17.73 9.13 -1.75
C VAL A 41 -18.87 9.80 -1.00
N TYR A 42 -18.71 10.12 0.28
CA TYR A 42 -19.74 10.73 1.13
C TYR A 42 -20.40 11.97 0.52
N PRO A 43 -19.69 12.94 -0.06
CA PRO A 43 -20.32 14.11 -0.68
C PRO A 43 -21.27 13.77 -1.84
N LEU A 44 -21.19 12.58 -2.42
CA LEU A 44 -21.97 12.16 -3.57
C LEU A 44 -23.20 11.32 -3.20
N ILE A 45 -23.03 10.40 -2.25
CA ILE A 45 -24.09 9.44 -1.89
C ILE A 45 -24.32 9.30 -0.37
N GLY A 46 -23.53 10.00 0.46
CA GLY A 46 -23.59 9.84 1.93
C GLY A 46 -24.96 10.13 2.53
N GLY A 47 -25.63 11.17 2.04
CA GLY A 47 -26.95 11.59 2.49
C GLY A 47 -28.13 10.78 1.92
N ILE A 48 -27.87 9.74 1.10
CA ILE A 48 -28.95 8.94 0.49
C ILE A 48 -29.30 7.77 1.41
N PRO A 49 -30.58 7.54 1.73
CA PRO A 49 -31.03 6.37 2.45
C PRO A 49 -30.61 5.05 1.74
N LEU A 50 -30.22 4.03 2.50
CA LEU A 50 -29.77 2.76 1.93
C LEU A 50 -30.79 2.12 0.97
N ALA A 51 -32.07 2.21 1.30
CA ALA A 51 -33.16 1.69 0.45
C ALA A 51 -33.30 2.41 -0.90
N LYS A 52 -32.82 3.65 -1.00
CA LYS A 52 -32.87 4.47 -2.21
C LYS A 52 -31.58 4.43 -3.04
N LEU A 53 -30.57 3.70 -2.59
CA LEU A 53 -29.35 3.48 -3.37
C LEU A 53 -29.59 2.47 -4.48
N LEU A 54 -29.89 2.98 -5.67
CA LEU A 54 -30.11 2.19 -6.87
C LEU A 54 -28.80 2.01 -7.67
N PRO A 55 -28.71 1.01 -8.56
CA PRO A 55 -27.55 0.88 -9.46
C PRO A 55 -27.27 2.15 -10.27
N MET A 56 -28.30 2.84 -10.75
CA MET A 56 -28.18 4.10 -11.49
C MET A 56 -27.55 5.21 -10.65
N THR A 57 -27.90 5.35 -9.39
CA THR A 57 -27.28 6.31 -8.46
C THR A 57 -25.78 6.06 -8.30
N LEU A 58 -25.36 4.81 -8.25
CA LEU A 58 -23.95 4.43 -8.16
C LEU A 58 -23.22 4.63 -9.50
N GLU A 59 -23.90 4.46 -10.63
CA GLU A 59 -23.36 4.82 -11.97
C GLU A 59 -23.11 6.32 -12.06
N GLU A 60 -24.07 7.15 -11.64
CA GLU A 60 -23.93 8.62 -11.57
C GLU A 60 -22.77 9.05 -10.66
N MET A 61 -22.63 8.43 -9.47
CA MET A 61 -21.46 8.62 -8.60
C MET A 61 -20.15 8.34 -9.34
N CYS A 62 -20.08 7.23 -10.08
CA CYS A 62 -18.89 6.88 -10.85
C CYS A 62 -18.60 7.92 -11.95
N GLU A 63 -19.61 8.43 -12.65
CA GLU A 63 -19.43 9.47 -13.67
C GLU A 63 -18.94 10.79 -13.06
N GLU A 64 -19.49 11.21 -11.92
CA GLU A 64 -19.00 12.40 -11.21
C GLU A 64 -17.55 12.24 -10.74
N LEU A 65 -17.17 11.05 -10.24
CA LEU A 65 -15.79 10.75 -9.86
C LEU A 65 -14.83 10.82 -11.06
N ARG A 66 -15.25 10.40 -12.26
CA ARG A 66 -14.43 10.47 -13.49
C ARG A 66 -14.11 11.91 -13.90
N LYS A 67 -15.03 12.86 -13.62
CA LYS A 67 -14.85 14.28 -13.94
C LYS A 67 -13.86 14.98 -12.99
N ARG A 68 -13.63 14.43 -11.80
CA ARG A 68 -12.75 15.04 -10.79
C ARG A 68 -11.30 15.03 -11.22
N PRO A 69 -10.54 16.08 -10.90
CA PRO A 69 -9.10 16.12 -11.15
C PRO A 69 -8.39 15.06 -10.29
N GLY A 70 -7.59 14.25 -10.95
CA GLY A 70 -6.69 13.30 -10.31
C GLY A 70 -5.29 13.88 -10.13
N ARG A 71 -4.35 13.02 -9.79
CA ARG A 71 -2.95 13.41 -9.57
C ARG A 71 -2.32 13.96 -10.87
N GLY A 72 -1.72 15.15 -10.82
CA GLY A 72 -1.07 15.78 -11.98
C GLY A 72 -2.01 16.42 -12.99
N GLY A 73 -3.21 16.84 -12.56
CA GLY A 73 -4.17 17.59 -13.41
C GLY A 73 -4.95 16.75 -14.42
N LYS A 74 -4.68 15.45 -14.50
CA LYS A 74 -5.47 14.51 -15.33
C LYS A 74 -6.71 14.04 -14.57
N CYS A 75 -7.73 13.59 -15.27
CA CYS A 75 -8.90 12.96 -14.65
C CYS A 75 -8.52 11.72 -13.81
N ILE A 76 -9.36 11.38 -12.84
CA ILE A 76 -9.18 10.15 -12.04
C ILE A 76 -9.19 8.93 -12.97
N LYS A 77 -8.20 8.03 -12.81
CA LYS A 77 -8.12 6.79 -13.59
C LYS A 77 -9.30 5.87 -13.26
N GLU A 78 -9.81 5.17 -14.26
CA GLU A 78 -10.92 4.20 -14.11
C GLU A 78 -10.64 3.15 -13.02
N THR A 79 -9.40 2.67 -12.90
CA THR A 79 -8.98 1.76 -11.82
C THR A 79 -9.19 2.35 -10.42
N THR A 80 -9.13 3.67 -10.29
CA THR A 80 -9.37 4.36 -9.00
C THR A 80 -10.87 4.51 -8.75
N VAL A 81 -11.67 4.83 -9.77
CA VAL A 81 -13.13 4.87 -9.68
C VAL A 81 -13.67 3.50 -9.27
N GLN A 82 -13.16 2.42 -9.87
CA GLN A 82 -13.54 1.05 -9.50
C GLN A 82 -13.22 0.73 -8.04
N LYS A 83 -12.09 1.20 -7.49
CA LYS A 83 -11.76 1.03 -6.08
C LYS A 83 -12.76 1.74 -5.14
N TYR A 84 -13.25 2.90 -5.54
CA TYR A 84 -14.30 3.58 -4.77
C TYR A 84 -15.60 2.79 -4.81
N LEU A 85 -16.01 2.32 -5.98
CA LEU A 85 -17.19 1.46 -6.12
C LEU A 85 -17.05 0.15 -5.33
N GLU A 86 -15.88 -0.48 -5.34
CA GLU A 86 -15.59 -1.68 -4.53
C GLU A 86 -15.68 -1.40 -3.02
N THR A 87 -15.25 -0.21 -2.58
CA THR A 87 -15.42 0.22 -1.19
C THR A 87 -16.89 0.35 -0.82
N VAL A 88 -17.69 1.03 -1.66
CA VAL A 88 -19.14 1.15 -1.49
C VAL A 88 -19.80 -0.23 -1.49
N SER A 89 -19.43 -1.08 -2.43
CA SER A 89 -19.94 -2.46 -2.52
C SER A 89 -19.67 -3.27 -1.24
N SER A 90 -18.51 -3.08 -0.61
CA SER A 90 -18.17 -3.78 0.65
C SER A 90 -19.09 -3.36 1.80
N VAL A 91 -19.43 -2.07 1.89
CA VAL A 91 -20.40 -1.55 2.88
C VAL A 91 -21.81 -2.08 2.61
N LEU A 92 -22.25 -2.04 1.35
CA LEU A 92 -23.58 -2.51 0.95
C LEU A 92 -23.73 -4.03 1.07
N GLU A 93 -22.62 -4.77 0.90
CA GLU A 93 -22.64 -6.22 1.15
C GLU A 93 -22.81 -6.56 2.63
N ASP A 94 -22.24 -5.75 3.54
CA ASP A 94 -22.49 -5.86 4.97
C ASP A 94 -23.96 -5.52 5.30
N ALA A 95 -24.51 -4.45 4.71
CA ALA A 95 -25.91 -4.09 4.90
C ALA A 95 -26.86 -5.20 4.41
N LYS A 96 -26.54 -5.85 3.28
CA LYS A 96 -27.27 -7.00 2.78
C LYS A 96 -27.17 -8.21 3.73
N LYS A 97 -25.97 -8.50 4.25
CA LYS A 97 -25.77 -9.62 5.21
C LYS A 97 -26.50 -9.43 6.53
N ASN A 98 -26.78 -8.18 6.90
CA ASN A 98 -27.56 -7.84 8.09
C ASN A 98 -29.06 -7.61 7.77
N ASP A 99 -29.54 -8.04 6.59
CA ASP A 99 -30.93 -7.94 6.13
C ASP A 99 -31.52 -6.51 6.13
N ILE A 100 -30.65 -5.49 6.07
CA ILE A 100 -31.07 -4.08 6.00
C ILE A 100 -31.50 -3.73 4.57
N ILE A 101 -30.82 -4.27 3.57
CA ILE A 101 -31.19 -4.15 2.15
C ILE A 101 -31.35 -5.55 1.52
N PRO A 102 -32.29 -5.74 0.58
CA PRO A 102 -32.55 -7.07 0.01
C PRO A 102 -31.45 -7.53 -0.96
N PHE A 103 -30.73 -6.62 -1.57
CA PHE A 103 -29.62 -6.92 -2.49
C PHE A 103 -28.59 -5.78 -2.52
N ASN A 104 -27.37 -6.09 -2.97
CA ASN A 104 -26.32 -5.10 -3.15
C ASN A 104 -26.41 -4.46 -4.54
N PRO A 105 -26.83 -3.18 -4.67
CA PRO A 105 -26.97 -2.51 -5.96
C PRO A 105 -25.66 -2.34 -6.72
N ALA A 106 -24.54 -2.31 -6.04
CA ALA A 106 -23.22 -2.16 -6.68
C ALA A 106 -22.85 -3.34 -7.59
N HIS A 107 -23.43 -4.51 -7.38
CA HIS A 107 -23.23 -5.68 -8.25
C HIS A 107 -23.86 -5.52 -9.63
N ARG A 108 -24.86 -4.64 -9.77
CA ARG A 108 -25.55 -4.37 -11.03
C ARG A 108 -25.02 -3.14 -11.78
N VAL A 109 -24.06 -2.43 -11.20
CA VAL A 109 -23.41 -1.28 -11.84
C VAL A 109 -22.58 -1.76 -13.04
N ARG A 110 -22.78 -1.12 -14.19
CA ARG A 110 -21.99 -1.41 -15.39
C ARG A 110 -20.56 -0.90 -15.22
N LYS A 111 -19.62 -1.84 -15.18
CA LYS A 111 -18.19 -1.51 -15.13
C LYS A 111 -17.72 -1.09 -16.51
N LYS A 112 -17.13 0.11 -16.61
CA LYS A 112 -16.51 0.57 -17.84
C LYS A 112 -15.28 -0.30 -18.13
N HIS A 113 -15.22 -0.86 -19.34
CA HIS A 113 -14.05 -1.58 -19.78
C HIS A 113 -12.89 -0.57 -19.94
N PHE A 114 -11.72 -0.93 -19.49
CA PHE A 114 -10.50 -0.17 -19.72
C PHE A 114 -9.35 -1.14 -20.01
N GLU A 115 -8.54 -0.76 -20.95
CA GLU A 115 -7.30 -1.47 -21.21
C GLU A 115 -6.33 -1.20 -20.07
N LYS A 116 -5.78 -2.27 -19.48
CA LYS A 116 -4.70 -2.11 -18.52
C LYS A 116 -3.48 -1.59 -19.25
N GLU A 117 -2.97 -0.44 -18.80
CA GLU A 117 -1.67 0.04 -19.30
C GLU A 117 -0.64 -1.08 -19.16
N VAL A 118 -0.04 -1.48 -20.27
CA VAL A 118 1.09 -2.41 -20.24
C VAL A 118 2.21 -1.73 -19.46
N GLN A 119 2.59 -2.33 -18.34
CA GLN A 119 3.71 -1.80 -17.58
C GLN A 119 4.99 -2.01 -18.36
N HIS A 120 5.77 -0.93 -18.52
CA HIS A 120 7.10 -1.03 -19.10
C HIS A 120 7.97 -1.96 -18.24
N VAL A 121 8.46 -3.02 -18.87
CA VAL A 121 9.46 -3.90 -18.27
C VAL A 121 10.82 -3.38 -18.70
N PRO A 122 11.68 -2.95 -17.77
CA PRO A 122 12.99 -2.39 -18.12
C PRO A 122 13.82 -3.36 -18.95
N GLN A 123 14.36 -2.87 -20.06
CA GLN A 123 15.23 -3.63 -20.93
C GLN A 123 16.61 -3.82 -20.30
N LYS A 124 17.38 -4.80 -20.78
CA LYS A 124 18.69 -5.13 -20.24
C LYS A 124 19.65 -3.93 -20.20
N TYR A 125 19.60 -3.06 -21.20
CA TYR A 125 20.43 -1.85 -21.25
C TYR A 125 20.00 -0.80 -20.22
N GLU A 126 18.70 -0.65 -19.97
CA GLU A 126 18.15 0.25 -18.95
C GLU A 126 18.56 -0.22 -17.54
N MET A 127 18.48 -1.53 -17.30
CA MET A 127 18.96 -2.12 -16.05
C MET A 127 20.45 -1.91 -15.83
N ARG A 128 21.27 -2.01 -16.89
CA ARG A 128 22.71 -1.74 -16.80
C ARG A 128 22.98 -0.28 -16.40
N LYS A 129 22.30 0.69 -17.05
CA LYS A 129 22.41 2.11 -16.71
C LYS A 129 22.01 2.39 -15.27
N LEU A 130 20.88 1.80 -14.83
CA LEU A 130 20.41 1.92 -13.46
C LEU A 130 21.44 1.38 -12.46
N MET A 131 21.97 0.17 -12.72
CA MET A 131 22.96 -0.44 -11.84
C MET A 131 24.27 0.38 -11.79
N GLN A 132 24.64 1.03 -12.88
CA GLN A 132 25.78 1.94 -12.89
C GLN A 132 25.50 3.19 -12.03
N ALA A 133 24.35 3.83 -12.20
CA ALA A 133 23.96 4.97 -11.37
C ALA A 133 23.88 4.63 -9.87
N ILE A 134 23.41 3.43 -9.54
CA ILE A 134 23.35 2.96 -8.15
C ILE A 134 24.76 2.81 -7.55
N ARG A 135 25.79 2.48 -8.32
CA ARG A 135 27.16 2.32 -7.80
C ARG A 135 27.75 3.61 -7.23
N ASP A 136 27.34 4.75 -7.78
CA ASP A 136 27.85 6.07 -7.38
C ASP A 136 27.07 6.65 -6.18
N GLU A 137 26.04 5.93 -5.70
CA GLU A 137 25.21 6.36 -4.60
C GLU A 137 25.84 6.03 -3.22
N PRO A 138 25.46 6.77 -2.16
CA PRO A 138 25.81 6.41 -0.78
C PRO A 138 25.47 4.96 -0.46
N ILE A 139 26.26 4.32 0.42
CA ILE A 139 26.18 2.91 0.76
C ILE A 139 24.75 2.45 1.13
N LEU A 140 24.00 3.29 1.84
CA LEU A 140 22.61 3.03 2.21
C LEU A 140 21.73 2.74 0.99
N TYR A 141 21.81 3.60 -0.02
CA TYR A 141 21.02 3.47 -1.25
C TYR A 141 21.55 2.35 -2.15
N ARG A 142 22.88 2.20 -2.23
CA ARG A 142 23.51 1.08 -2.95
C ARG A 142 23.01 -0.25 -2.42
N ALA A 143 23.13 -0.48 -1.13
CA ALA A 143 22.70 -1.71 -0.48
C ALA A 143 21.20 -1.95 -0.65
N TYR A 144 20.38 -0.92 -0.43
CA TYR A 144 18.93 -1.02 -0.56
C TYR A 144 18.48 -1.41 -1.98
N TYR A 145 18.94 -0.69 -3.01
CA TYR A 145 18.50 -0.93 -4.38
C TYR A 145 19.06 -2.23 -4.96
N THR A 146 20.33 -2.54 -4.68
CA THR A 146 20.94 -3.78 -5.16
C THR A 146 20.22 -4.99 -4.55
N LEU A 147 19.92 -4.95 -3.25
CA LEU A 147 19.14 -5.99 -2.60
C LEU A 147 17.71 -6.08 -3.18
N ALA A 148 17.05 -4.94 -3.41
CA ALA A 148 15.71 -4.90 -4.00
C ALA A 148 15.66 -5.55 -5.38
N ILE A 149 16.60 -5.19 -6.26
CA ILE A 149 16.67 -5.68 -7.64
C ILE A 149 16.95 -7.18 -7.68
N THR A 150 17.86 -7.65 -6.83
CA THR A 150 18.32 -9.04 -6.88
C THR A 150 17.31 -10.00 -6.25
N THR A 151 16.64 -9.58 -5.17
CA THR A 151 15.77 -10.46 -4.40
C THR A 151 14.29 -10.31 -4.76
N GLY A 152 13.89 -9.22 -5.41
CA GLY A 152 12.48 -8.91 -5.64
C GLY A 152 11.68 -8.67 -4.35
N LEU A 153 12.32 -8.40 -3.22
CA LEU A 153 11.65 -8.09 -1.96
C LEU A 153 10.75 -6.86 -2.12
N ARG A 154 9.58 -6.94 -1.51
CA ARG A 154 8.66 -5.78 -1.50
C ARG A 154 9.28 -4.62 -0.72
N ARG A 155 8.99 -3.41 -1.15
CA ARG A 155 9.47 -2.19 -0.47
C ARG A 155 9.26 -2.23 1.05
N GLY A 156 8.08 -2.63 1.48
CA GLY A 156 7.76 -2.71 2.91
C GLY A 156 8.57 -3.79 3.64
N GLU A 157 8.88 -4.90 2.99
CA GLU A 157 9.73 -5.97 3.54
C GLU A 157 11.16 -5.46 3.71
N LEU A 158 11.73 -4.83 2.68
CA LEU A 158 13.06 -4.21 2.75
C LEU A 158 13.17 -3.20 3.89
N CYS A 159 12.20 -2.28 4.01
CA CYS A 159 12.20 -1.27 5.08
C CYS A 159 12.01 -1.85 6.49
N ALA A 160 11.57 -3.10 6.60
CA ALA A 160 11.35 -3.77 7.88
C ALA A 160 12.51 -4.70 8.28
N LEU A 161 13.49 -4.93 7.39
CA LEU A 161 14.64 -5.78 7.70
C LEU A 161 15.45 -5.22 8.87
N ARG A 162 15.83 -6.11 9.78
CA ARG A 162 16.69 -5.82 10.94
C ARG A 162 17.96 -6.67 10.87
N TRP A 163 18.98 -6.28 11.62
CA TRP A 163 20.23 -7.04 11.64
C TRP A 163 20.06 -8.48 12.15
N ARG A 164 19.08 -8.77 12.99
CA ARG A 164 18.73 -10.13 13.39
C ARG A 164 18.20 -11.01 12.26
N ASP A 165 17.71 -10.39 11.18
CA ASP A 165 17.15 -11.09 10.04
C ASP A 165 18.25 -11.56 9.06
N VAL A 166 19.50 -11.10 9.25
CA VAL A 166 20.71 -11.67 8.64
C VAL A 166 21.07 -12.92 9.43
N THR A 167 20.57 -14.07 9.01
CA THR A 167 20.62 -15.32 9.81
C THR A 167 21.89 -16.08 9.61
N SER A 168 22.48 -16.03 8.43
CA SER A 168 23.78 -16.62 8.10
C SER A 168 24.44 -15.89 6.93
N VAL A 169 25.61 -16.37 6.51
CA VAL A 169 26.26 -15.84 5.30
C VAL A 169 25.36 -16.04 4.10
N CYS A 170 25.09 -14.95 3.38
CA CYS A 170 24.22 -14.95 2.19
C CYS A 170 22.75 -15.33 2.43
N GLU A 171 22.25 -15.25 3.67
CA GLU A 171 20.85 -15.55 3.96
C GLU A 171 20.15 -14.44 4.76
N LEU A 172 18.93 -14.12 4.33
CA LEU A 172 18.03 -13.17 4.99
C LEU A 172 16.70 -13.86 5.29
N THR A 173 16.17 -13.66 6.49
CA THR A 173 14.81 -14.08 6.83
C THR A 173 13.84 -12.91 6.75
N VAL A 174 12.83 -13.02 5.91
CA VAL A 174 11.80 -12.00 5.73
C VAL A 174 10.60 -12.32 6.60
N ARG A 175 10.39 -11.53 7.66
CA ARG A 175 9.37 -11.77 8.69
C ARG A 175 8.28 -10.71 8.69
N ARG A 176 8.63 -9.47 8.36
CA ARG A 176 7.79 -8.28 8.57
C ARG A 176 7.74 -7.38 7.35
N SER A 177 6.79 -6.48 7.39
CA SER A 177 6.63 -5.42 6.40
C SER A 177 6.31 -4.11 7.10
N ARG A 178 6.96 -3.03 6.68
CA ARG A 178 6.76 -1.67 7.16
C ARG A 178 5.99 -0.87 6.13
N SER A 179 4.94 -0.20 6.56
CA SER A 179 4.07 0.60 5.70
C SER A 179 3.68 1.90 6.39
N CYS A 180 3.08 2.83 5.66
CA CYS A 180 2.53 4.05 6.23
C CYS A 180 1.00 3.99 6.18
N ALA A 181 0.36 4.22 7.34
CA ALA A 181 -1.08 4.33 7.47
C ALA A 181 -1.41 5.62 8.22
N SER A 182 -2.24 6.49 7.62
CA SER A 182 -2.64 7.78 8.21
C SER A 182 -1.45 8.62 8.71
N GLY A 183 -0.34 8.65 7.94
CA GLY A 183 0.87 9.40 8.29
C GLY A 183 1.78 8.73 9.32
N LYS A 184 1.37 7.61 9.91
CA LYS A 184 2.17 6.86 10.88
C LYS A 184 2.80 5.63 10.22
N ILE A 185 4.04 5.33 10.60
CA ILE A 185 4.71 4.09 10.19
C ILE A 185 4.16 2.95 11.04
N VAL A 186 3.72 1.88 10.37
CA VAL A 186 3.18 0.68 10.99
C VAL A 186 3.97 -0.53 10.50
N GLU A 187 4.45 -1.34 11.42
CA GLU A 187 5.00 -2.66 11.13
C GLU A 187 3.89 -3.72 11.30
N SER A 188 3.86 -4.66 10.39
CA SER A 188 2.96 -5.80 10.44
C SER A 188 3.65 -7.02 9.84
N ASP A 189 3.09 -8.20 10.07
CA ASP A 189 3.51 -9.40 9.38
C ASP A 189 3.44 -9.22 7.86
N THR A 190 4.19 -10.01 7.13
CA THR A 190 4.15 -10.03 5.67
C THR A 190 2.72 -10.26 5.17
N LYS A 191 2.43 -9.84 3.95
CA LYS A 191 1.08 -10.00 3.35
C LYS A 191 0.63 -11.48 3.29
N SER A 192 1.59 -12.41 3.25
CA SER A 192 1.35 -13.86 3.21
C SER A 192 1.32 -14.52 4.58
N HIS A 193 1.55 -13.77 5.68
CA HIS A 193 1.71 -14.29 7.05
C HIS A 193 2.72 -15.45 7.19
N ARG A 194 3.66 -15.57 6.24
CA ARG A 194 4.70 -16.61 6.26
C ARG A 194 6.07 -15.98 6.27
N GLU A 195 6.92 -16.44 7.18
CA GLU A 195 8.35 -16.18 7.13
C GLU A 195 8.95 -16.93 5.94
N ARG A 196 9.95 -16.32 5.31
CA ARG A 196 10.72 -16.99 4.26
C ARG A 196 12.18 -16.59 4.31
N ILE A 197 13.03 -17.57 3.99
CA ILE A 197 14.46 -17.33 3.79
C ILE A 197 14.69 -16.92 2.34
N VAL A 198 15.55 -15.94 2.15
CA VAL A 198 15.98 -15.44 0.85
C VAL A 198 17.49 -15.52 0.79
N THR A 199 18.01 -16.29 -0.16
CA THR A 199 19.44 -16.36 -0.43
C THR A 199 19.85 -15.14 -1.25
N ILE A 200 20.97 -14.51 -0.88
CA ILE A 200 21.54 -13.35 -1.56
C ILE A 200 22.95 -13.69 -2.08
N PRO A 201 23.35 -13.12 -3.23
CA PRO A 201 24.73 -13.25 -3.72
C PRO A 201 25.75 -12.70 -2.73
N MET A 202 26.96 -13.29 -2.72
CA MET A 202 28.05 -12.89 -1.81
C MET A 202 28.33 -11.37 -1.89
N GLY A 203 28.44 -10.78 -3.08
CA GLY A 203 28.69 -9.34 -3.21
C GLY A 203 27.61 -8.43 -2.62
N ILE A 204 26.37 -8.93 -2.44
CA ILE A 204 25.33 -8.16 -1.73
C ILE A 204 25.48 -8.35 -0.23
N TRP A 205 25.84 -9.53 0.21
CA TRP A 205 26.15 -9.79 1.61
C TRP A 205 27.32 -8.92 2.07
N GLU A 206 28.41 -8.84 1.29
CA GLU A 206 29.55 -7.95 1.53
C GLU A 206 29.13 -6.49 1.63
N LEU A 207 28.26 -6.03 0.72
CA LEU A 207 27.73 -4.67 0.72
C LEU A 207 26.88 -4.35 1.97
N LEU A 208 26.13 -5.33 2.48
CA LEU A 208 25.42 -5.20 3.76
C LEU A 208 26.41 -5.13 4.94
N MET A 209 27.49 -5.91 4.91
CA MET A 209 28.51 -5.85 5.95
C MET A 209 29.29 -4.52 5.92
N GLU A 210 29.54 -3.97 4.75
CA GLU A 210 30.10 -2.62 4.59
C GLU A 210 29.18 -1.56 5.22
N LEU A 211 27.85 -1.64 4.95
CA LEU A 211 26.85 -0.75 5.56
C LEU A 211 26.87 -0.90 7.09
N ARG A 212 26.92 -2.12 7.60
CA ARG A 212 26.97 -2.38 9.04
C ARG A 212 28.22 -1.77 9.66
N GLN A 213 29.37 -1.91 9.01
CA GLN A 213 30.63 -1.36 9.50
C GLN A 213 30.56 0.19 9.58
N GLN A 214 29.97 0.85 8.59
CA GLN A 214 29.74 2.29 8.65
C GLN A 214 28.84 2.70 9.82
N GLN A 215 27.77 1.95 10.09
CA GLN A 215 26.90 2.18 11.25
C GLN A 215 27.65 2.00 12.57
N VAL A 216 28.53 0.98 12.67
CA VAL A 216 29.39 0.77 13.85
C VAL A 216 30.30 1.97 14.10
N LEU A 217 30.91 2.52 13.06
CA LEU A 217 31.82 3.65 13.18
C LEU A 217 31.09 4.96 13.60
N HIS A 218 29.82 5.08 13.25
CA HIS A 218 29.03 6.30 13.50
C HIS A 218 28.32 6.27 14.86
N SER A 219 27.74 5.14 15.23
CA SER A 219 26.85 5.01 16.41
C SER A 219 27.15 3.82 17.31
N GLY A 220 28.29 3.15 17.12
CA GLY A 220 28.62 1.93 17.85
C GLY A 220 27.97 0.68 17.24
N VAL A 221 28.18 -0.47 17.87
CA VAL A 221 27.66 -1.75 17.36
C VAL A 221 26.14 -1.72 17.31
N PRO A 222 25.52 -1.87 16.12
CA PRO A 222 24.08 -1.86 16.02
C PRO A 222 23.49 -3.05 16.77
N ASP A 223 22.44 -2.79 17.55
CA ASP A 223 21.64 -3.84 18.15
C ASP A 223 21.05 -4.72 17.04
N ARG A 224 20.90 -6.01 17.35
CA ARG A 224 20.27 -6.98 16.42
C ARG A 224 18.86 -6.58 16.03
N GLU A 225 18.14 -5.84 16.89
CA GLU A 225 16.81 -5.31 16.61
C GLU A 225 16.82 -4.03 15.76
N GLN A 226 17.99 -3.42 15.56
CA GLN A 226 18.08 -2.20 14.73
C GLN A 226 17.77 -2.50 13.27
N PRO A 227 16.97 -1.66 12.60
CA PRO A 227 16.74 -1.79 11.16
C PRO A 227 18.05 -1.63 10.36
N ILE A 228 18.17 -2.42 9.28
CA ILE A 228 19.36 -2.40 8.41
C ILE A 228 19.49 -1.03 7.70
N PHE A 229 18.37 -0.51 7.19
CA PHE A 229 18.37 0.71 6.39
C PHE A 229 17.99 1.91 7.24
N THR A 230 18.98 2.47 7.94
CA THR A 230 18.88 3.71 8.72
C THR A 230 19.76 4.79 8.12
N ASP A 231 19.39 6.05 8.34
CA ASP A 231 20.30 7.16 8.08
C ASP A 231 21.50 7.15 9.07
N PRO A 232 22.52 8.02 8.89
CA PRO A 232 23.67 8.07 9.78
C PRO A 232 23.30 8.31 11.26
N ASP A 233 22.19 9.04 11.51
CA ASP A 233 21.69 9.33 12.86
C ASP A 233 20.88 8.17 13.46
N GLY A 234 20.78 7.03 12.77
CA GLY A 234 20.05 5.85 13.21
C GLY A 234 18.54 5.91 12.96
N HIS A 235 18.01 6.97 12.34
CA HIS A 235 16.60 7.06 12.01
C HIS A 235 16.26 6.21 10.79
N VAL A 236 15.09 5.59 10.84
CA VAL A 236 14.59 4.80 9.72
C VAL A 236 13.92 5.72 8.70
N PRO A 237 14.42 5.80 7.47
CA PRO A 237 13.81 6.61 6.43
C PRO A 237 12.36 6.17 6.17
N HIS A 238 11.51 7.16 5.85
CA HIS A 238 10.14 6.84 5.42
C HIS A 238 10.18 5.93 4.17
N PRO A 239 9.37 4.86 4.08
CA PRO A 239 9.42 3.93 2.94
C PRO A 239 9.33 4.58 1.56
N ASP A 240 8.62 5.71 1.44
CA ASP A 240 8.51 6.45 0.18
C ASP A 240 9.78 7.25 -0.18
N SER A 241 10.71 7.48 0.76
CA SER A 241 11.95 8.22 0.46
C SER A 241 12.82 7.46 -0.53
N PHE A 242 12.96 6.15 -0.39
CA PHE A 242 13.67 5.31 -1.36
C PHE A 242 13.02 5.39 -2.75
N THR A 243 11.69 5.33 -2.85
CA THR A 243 10.99 5.47 -4.14
C THR A 243 11.19 6.85 -4.76
N ARG A 244 11.17 7.92 -3.95
CA ARG A 244 11.43 9.29 -4.42
C ARG A 244 12.87 9.46 -4.90
N HIS A 245 13.81 8.88 -4.18
CA HIS A 245 15.22 8.91 -4.54
C HIS A 245 15.47 8.14 -5.85
N LEU A 246 14.97 6.93 -5.98
CA LEU A 246 15.08 6.13 -7.20
C LEU A 246 14.57 6.88 -8.45
N ARG A 247 13.46 7.61 -8.31
CA ARG A 247 12.91 8.43 -9.42
C ARG A 247 13.85 9.56 -9.87
N LYS A 248 14.76 10.02 -9.03
CA LYS A 248 15.78 11.00 -9.42
C LYS A 248 16.89 10.36 -10.23
N LEU A 249 17.21 9.09 -9.96
CA LEU A 249 18.22 8.35 -10.71
C LEU A 249 17.74 7.96 -12.13
N TYR A 250 16.42 7.92 -12.34
CA TYR A 250 15.81 7.62 -13.65
C TYR A 250 15.67 8.86 -14.55
N LYS A 251 16.02 10.05 -14.09
CA LYS A 251 15.99 11.28 -14.89
C LYS A 251 17.35 11.56 -15.49
#